data_28d4c906f1fa2de7091258eb4db17659
#
_entry.id   28d4c906f1fa2de7091258eb4db17659
#
_cell.length_a   1.000
_cell.length_b   1.000
_cell.length_c   1.000
_cell.angle_alpha   90.00
_cell.angle_beta   90.00
_cell.angle_gamma   90.00
#
_symmetry.space_group_name_H-M   'P 1'
#
loop_
_entity.id
_entity.type
_entity.pdbx_description
1 polymer ?
#
loop_
_entity_poly.entity_id
_entity_poly.type
_entity_poly.pdbx_seq_one_letter_code
_entity_poly.pdbx_strand_id
1 'polypeptide(L)'
;VMLKDVPHLKVVTSFPRKDETKTYKIEEGLRAIGSSIGVTYLSATLFSTARDVRLDYSRKGVPHLAHGKATLKTAEPAAHDRKKTYLVPPDRPYLRALQIADGEGRIKPSMQGKYRQICRFIEIADDLIKDSDLKKDEPLSIIDIGSGKGYLTFAFYDHLTTGLGRRCHMAGIEMRGE
;
A
#
# COMPACT_ATOMS: atom_id res chain seq x y z
N VAL A 1 3.67 16.65 -4.56
CA VAL A 1 3.30 16.65 -3.14
C VAL A 1 3.31 18.07 -2.60
N MET A 2 2.44 18.38 -1.64
CA MET A 2 2.41 19.67 -0.95
C MET A 2 3.20 19.58 0.34
N LEU A 3 4.15 20.49 0.57
CA LEU A 3 4.87 20.63 1.83
C LEU A 3 4.70 22.07 2.30
N LYS A 4 4.08 22.28 3.49
CA LYS A 4 3.77 23.62 4.02
C LYS A 4 3.06 24.50 2.98
N ASP A 5 2.04 23.94 2.30
CA ASP A 5 1.27 24.59 1.23
C ASP A 5 2.06 25.01 -0.03
N VAL A 6 3.30 24.55 -0.16
CA VAL A 6 4.13 24.76 -1.35
C VAL A 6 4.23 23.46 -2.16
N PRO A 7 4.00 23.49 -3.48
CA PRO A 7 4.13 22.31 -4.32
C PRO A 7 5.58 21.86 -4.47
N HIS A 8 5.81 20.56 -4.31
CA HIS A 8 7.12 19.92 -4.46
C HIS A 8 7.03 18.70 -5.37
N LEU A 9 8.14 18.33 -5.99
CA LEU A 9 8.29 17.07 -6.71
C LEU A 9 8.81 15.99 -5.74
N LYS A 10 8.10 14.88 -5.65
CA LYS A 10 8.58 13.66 -5.01
C LYS A 10 9.17 12.75 -6.09
N VAL A 11 10.47 12.51 -6.02
CA VAL A 11 11.19 11.61 -6.93
C VAL A 11 11.52 10.34 -6.18
N VAL A 12 11.10 9.20 -6.73
CA VAL A 12 11.43 7.87 -6.23
C VAL A 12 12.34 7.20 -7.24
N THR A 13 13.54 6.84 -6.81
CA THR A 13 14.49 6.07 -7.63
C THR A 13 14.48 4.63 -7.13
N SER A 14 14.06 3.69 -8.00
CA SER A 14 13.99 2.28 -7.67
C SER A 14 15.28 1.57 -8.06
N PHE A 15 15.86 0.84 -7.11
CA PHE A 15 17.00 -0.05 -7.29
C PHE A 15 16.58 -1.49 -7.04
N PRO A 16 17.35 -2.51 -7.46
CA PRO A 16 16.97 -3.91 -7.30
C PRO A 16 16.65 -4.36 -5.86
N ARG A 17 17.17 -3.66 -4.84
CA ARG A 17 17.01 -4.01 -3.43
C ARG A 17 16.45 -2.90 -2.54
N LYS A 18 16.27 -1.69 -3.06
CA LYS A 18 15.77 -0.54 -2.28
C LYS A 18 15.20 0.54 -3.18
N ASP A 19 14.30 1.34 -2.63
CA ASP A 19 13.86 2.60 -3.23
C ASP A 19 14.45 3.77 -2.46
N GLU A 20 14.91 4.79 -3.18
CA GLU A 20 15.33 6.06 -2.60
C GLU A 20 14.33 7.14 -2.97
N THR A 21 13.81 7.84 -1.96
CA THR A 21 12.87 8.94 -2.16
C THR A 21 13.53 10.27 -1.81
N LYS A 22 13.48 11.22 -2.74
CA LYS A 22 13.90 12.62 -2.53
C LYS A 22 12.77 13.57 -2.89
N THR A 23 12.66 14.65 -2.15
CA THR A 23 11.69 15.71 -2.41
C THR A 23 12.42 16.99 -2.78
N TYR A 24 12.01 17.61 -3.88
CA TYR A 24 12.64 18.79 -4.45
C TYR A 24 11.61 19.91 -4.61
N LYS A 25 12.07 21.16 -4.62
CA LYS A 25 11.28 22.25 -5.21
C LYS A 25 11.05 21.95 -6.69
N ILE A 26 9.95 22.44 -7.25
CA ILE A 26 9.53 22.08 -8.62
C ILE A 26 10.66 22.27 -9.64
N GLU A 27 11.26 23.47 -9.68
CA GLU A 27 12.32 23.79 -10.65
C GLU A 27 13.58 22.95 -10.49
N GLU A 28 13.98 22.69 -9.24
CA GLU A 28 15.14 21.87 -8.93
C GLU A 28 14.91 20.41 -9.34
N GLY A 29 13.73 19.87 -9.03
CA GLY A 29 13.36 18.53 -9.41
C GLY A 29 13.23 18.35 -10.92
N LEU A 30 12.66 19.31 -11.64
CA LEU A 30 12.60 19.29 -13.09
C LEU A 30 14.00 19.30 -13.73
N ARG A 31 14.93 20.11 -13.20
CA ARG A 31 16.33 20.11 -13.66
C ARG A 31 16.99 18.75 -13.39
N ALA A 32 16.83 18.17 -12.20
CA ALA A 32 17.40 16.88 -11.85
C ALA A 32 16.86 15.74 -12.74
N ILE A 33 15.56 15.73 -13.03
CA ILE A 33 14.95 14.75 -13.95
C ILE A 33 15.47 15.00 -15.37
N GLY A 34 15.42 16.23 -15.86
CA GLY A 34 15.82 16.58 -17.23
C GLY A 34 17.29 16.21 -17.53
N SER A 35 18.21 16.43 -16.57
CA SER A 35 19.62 16.07 -16.74
C SER A 35 19.88 14.56 -16.75
N SER A 36 18.96 13.75 -16.24
CA SER A 36 19.09 12.30 -16.21
C SER A 36 18.51 11.60 -17.46
N ILE A 37 17.56 12.24 -18.14
CA ILE A 37 16.94 11.72 -19.36
C ILE A 37 17.89 11.81 -20.54
N GLY A 38 18.08 10.72 -21.27
CA GLY A 38 19.03 10.61 -22.38
C GLY A 38 20.46 10.28 -21.94
N VAL A 39 20.75 10.34 -20.63
CA VAL A 39 22.05 9.98 -20.05
C VAL A 39 21.95 8.73 -19.19
N THR A 40 21.23 8.81 -18.08
CA THR A 40 21.03 7.68 -17.17
C THR A 40 19.81 6.85 -17.58
N TYR A 41 18.75 7.52 -18.02
CA TYR A 41 17.49 6.89 -18.45
C TYR A 41 17.26 7.17 -19.93
N LEU A 42 17.22 6.10 -20.73
CA LEU A 42 17.04 6.21 -22.17
C LEU A 42 15.56 6.29 -22.59
N SER A 43 14.64 6.12 -21.64
CA SER A 43 13.19 6.23 -21.85
C SER A 43 12.56 7.04 -20.73
N ALA A 44 11.62 7.90 -21.08
CA ALA A 44 10.81 8.65 -20.13
C ALA A 44 9.34 8.68 -20.62
N THR A 45 8.40 8.55 -19.70
CA THR A 45 6.97 8.70 -20.02
C THR A 45 6.34 9.69 -19.05
N LEU A 46 5.70 10.71 -19.62
CA LEU A 46 4.88 11.66 -18.87
C LEU A 46 3.40 11.24 -19.03
N PHE A 47 2.78 10.91 -17.92
CA PHE A 47 1.34 10.65 -17.86
C PHE A 47 0.61 11.93 -17.46
N SER A 48 -0.41 12.30 -18.20
CA SER A 48 -1.26 13.45 -17.87
C SER A 48 -2.74 13.16 -18.17
N THR A 49 -3.61 14.00 -17.65
CA THR A 49 -5.06 13.88 -17.92
C THR A 49 -5.47 14.29 -19.34
N ALA A 50 -4.58 14.97 -20.06
CA ALA A 50 -4.81 15.41 -21.43
C ALA A 50 -4.27 14.41 -22.47
N ARG A 51 -3.05 13.95 -22.28
CA ARG A 51 -2.36 12.99 -23.17
C ARG A 51 -1.12 12.45 -22.48
N ASP A 52 -0.68 11.26 -22.87
CA ASP A 52 0.60 10.70 -22.47
C ASP A 52 1.66 11.08 -23.50
N VAL A 53 2.88 11.33 -23.04
CA VAL A 53 4.02 11.67 -23.89
C VAL A 53 5.18 10.76 -23.53
N ARG A 54 5.72 10.06 -24.52
CA ARG A 54 6.86 9.16 -24.36
C ARG A 54 8.04 9.67 -25.16
N LEU A 55 9.20 9.74 -24.50
CA LEU A 55 10.48 10.08 -25.08
C LEU A 55 11.42 8.89 -24.96
N ASP A 56 11.90 8.38 -26.07
CA ASP A 56 12.88 7.29 -26.13
C ASP A 56 14.14 7.78 -26.83
N TYR A 57 15.31 7.38 -26.32
CA TYR A 57 16.59 7.61 -26.99
C TYR A 57 17.10 6.31 -27.62
N SER A 58 17.44 6.37 -28.91
CA SER A 58 18.09 5.27 -29.58
C SER A 58 19.50 5.04 -29.03
N ARG A 59 20.10 3.88 -29.32
CA ARG A 59 21.51 3.59 -28.97
C ARG A 59 22.50 4.61 -29.56
N LYS A 60 22.11 5.35 -30.59
CA LYS A 60 22.91 6.42 -31.22
C LYS A 60 22.63 7.80 -30.60
N GLY A 61 21.88 7.89 -29.51
CA GLY A 61 21.54 9.13 -28.84
C GLY A 61 20.47 9.99 -29.55
N VAL A 62 19.78 9.43 -30.56
CA VAL A 62 18.73 10.18 -31.28
C VAL A 62 17.42 10.08 -30.50
N PRO A 63 16.81 11.22 -30.11
CA PRO A 63 15.53 11.24 -29.41
C PRO A 63 14.35 10.94 -30.37
N HIS A 64 13.38 10.19 -29.87
CA HIS A 64 12.12 9.91 -30.55
C HIS A 64 10.96 10.22 -29.60
N LEU A 65 10.09 11.14 -29.99
CA LEU A 65 8.93 11.56 -29.21
C LEU A 65 7.65 10.94 -29.78
N ALA A 66 6.87 10.29 -28.93
CA ALA A 66 5.58 9.71 -29.25
C ALA A 66 4.49 10.30 -28.34
N HIS A 67 3.29 10.46 -28.89
CA HIS A 67 2.10 10.91 -28.17
C HIS A 67 1.06 9.80 -28.12
N GLY A 68 0.48 9.58 -26.93
CA GLY A 68 -0.57 8.59 -26.67
C GLY A 68 -1.84 9.23 -26.12
N LYS A 69 -2.90 8.43 -26.05
CA LYS A 69 -4.12 8.82 -25.34
C LYS A 69 -3.83 8.88 -23.85
N ALA A 70 -4.48 9.81 -23.12
CA ALA A 70 -4.35 9.92 -21.68
C ALA A 70 -4.73 8.61 -20.98
N THR A 71 -3.80 8.05 -20.22
CA THR A 71 -4.05 6.89 -19.35
C THR A 71 -4.68 7.33 -18.01
N LEU A 72 -4.31 8.53 -17.51
CA LEU A 72 -4.89 9.09 -16.30
C LEU A 72 -6.24 9.74 -16.61
N LYS A 73 -7.30 9.26 -15.96
CA LYS A 73 -8.66 9.83 -16.08
C LYS A 73 -8.85 11.06 -15.19
N THR A 74 -8.17 11.11 -14.06
CA THR A 74 -8.22 12.20 -13.08
C THR A 74 -6.83 12.52 -12.59
N ALA A 75 -6.55 13.80 -12.30
CA ALA A 75 -5.32 14.18 -11.60
C ALA A 75 -5.33 13.55 -10.19
N GLU A 76 -4.23 12.89 -9.83
CA GLU A 76 -4.10 12.41 -8.45
C GLU A 76 -4.16 13.61 -7.48
N PRO A 77 -4.94 13.52 -6.38
CA PRO A 77 -4.97 14.59 -5.40
C PRO A 77 -3.57 14.80 -4.82
N ALA A 78 -3.10 16.04 -4.82
CA ALA A 78 -1.80 16.44 -4.26
C ALA A 78 -1.73 16.33 -2.73
N ALA A 79 -2.80 15.94 -2.05
CA ALA A 79 -2.86 15.82 -0.60
C ALA A 79 -1.91 14.74 -0.08
N HIS A 80 -0.92 15.20 0.69
CA HIS A 80 0.11 14.34 1.30
C HIS A 80 -0.45 13.45 2.41
N ASP A 81 -1.62 13.77 2.93
CA ASP A 81 -2.26 13.12 4.07
C ASP A 81 -3.56 12.41 3.66
N ARG A 82 -3.43 11.43 2.77
CA ARG A 82 -4.52 10.47 2.60
C ARG A 82 -4.61 9.68 3.91
N LYS A 83 -5.62 9.96 4.73
CA LYS A 83 -6.01 9.04 5.79
C LYS A 83 -6.26 7.68 5.13
N LYS A 84 -5.31 6.76 5.27
CA LYS A 84 -5.50 5.38 4.82
C LYS A 84 -6.68 4.83 5.59
N THR A 85 -7.78 4.56 4.91
CA THR A 85 -8.88 3.80 5.50
C THR A 85 -8.42 2.35 5.53
N TYR A 86 -8.09 1.87 6.72
CA TYR A 86 -7.72 0.47 6.91
C TYR A 86 -8.99 -0.39 7.02
N LEU A 87 -8.95 -1.61 6.48
CA LEU A 87 -10.01 -2.60 6.67
C LEU A 87 -10.16 -3.05 8.13
N VAL A 88 -9.14 -2.80 8.94
CA VAL A 88 -9.14 -3.08 10.38
C VAL A 88 -9.30 -1.77 11.14
N PRO A 89 -10.46 -1.48 11.72
CA PRO A 89 -10.63 -0.32 12.60
C PRO A 89 -9.77 -0.44 13.86
N PRO A 90 -9.15 0.65 14.35
CA PRO A 90 -8.21 0.59 15.48
C PRO A 90 -8.88 0.34 16.83
N ASP A 91 -10.18 0.50 16.93
CA ASP A 91 -10.98 0.35 18.16
C ASP A 91 -11.49 -1.08 18.41
N ARG A 92 -11.08 -2.04 17.57
CA ARG A 92 -11.50 -3.44 17.71
C ARG A 92 -11.09 -4.04 19.07
N PRO A 93 -12.00 -4.79 19.75
CA PRO A 93 -11.74 -5.33 21.09
C PRO A 93 -10.49 -6.20 21.17
N TYR A 94 -10.24 -7.05 20.16
CA TYR A 94 -9.06 -7.91 20.13
C TYR A 94 -7.74 -7.12 20.07
N LEU A 95 -7.71 -5.94 19.45
CA LEU A 95 -6.51 -5.10 19.42
C LEU A 95 -6.15 -4.57 20.81
N ARG A 96 -7.16 -4.29 21.65
CA ARG A 96 -6.96 -3.93 23.06
C ARG A 96 -6.49 -5.11 23.88
N ALA A 97 -7.15 -6.27 23.73
CA ALA A 97 -6.78 -7.51 24.44
C ALA A 97 -5.34 -7.93 24.14
N LEU A 98 -4.89 -7.78 22.88
CA LEU A 98 -3.52 -8.05 22.43
C LEU A 98 -2.56 -6.89 22.68
N GLN A 99 -2.98 -5.86 23.42
CA GLN A 99 -2.20 -4.67 23.79
C GLN A 99 -1.62 -3.88 22.60
N ILE A 100 -2.23 -3.98 21.43
CA ILE A 100 -1.90 -3.20 20.24
C ILE A 100 -2.52 -1.79 20.35
N ALA A 101 -3.78 -1.71 20.80
CA ALA A 101 -4.46 -0.47 21.10
C ALA A 101 -4.51 -0.19 22.62
N ASP A 102 -4.69 1.06 22.97
CA ASP A 102 -4.97 1.49 24.36
C ASP A 102 -6.47 1.35 24.70
N GLY A 103 -6.84 1.75 25.93
CA GLY A 103 -8.22 1.71 26.41
C GLY A 103 -9.19 2.56 25.61
N GLU A 104 -8.71 3.58 24.90
CA GLU A 104 -9.50 4.49 24.07
C GLU A 104 -9.54 4.03 22.58
N GLY A 105 -8.93 2.88 22.26
CA GLY A 105 -8.88 2.35 20.89
C GLY A 105 -7.86 3.02 19.99
N ARG A 106 -6.88 3.73 20.54
CA ARG A 106 -5.78 4.32 19.77
C ARG A 106 -4.61 3.36 19.70
N ILE A 107 -4.00 3.19 18.53
CA ILE A 107 -2.85 2.31 18.35
C ILE A 107 -1.64 2.87 19.09
N LYS A 108 -1.05 2.06 19.97
CA LYS A 108 0.13 2.44 20.75
C LYS A 108 1.32 2.74 19.83
N PRO A 109 2.14 3.77 20.08
CA PRO A 109 3.28 4.13 19.26
C PRO A 109 4.23 2.96 18.98
N SER A 110 4.53 2.14 20.00
CA SER A 110 5.39 0.95 19.91
C SER A 110 4.78 -0.18 19.06
N MET A 111 3.46 -0.18 18.81
CA MET A 111 2.74 -1.23 18.11
C MET A 111 2.31 -0.82 16.69
N GLN A 112 2.67 0.38 16.22
CA GLN A 112 2.34 0.87 14.88
C GLN A 112 2.82 -0.06 13.76
N GLY A 113 4.02 -0.64 13.91
CA GLY A 113 4.55 -1.61 12.95
C GLY A 113 3.70 -2.88 12.88
N LYS A 114 3.30 -3.41 14.05
CA LYS A 114 2.45 -4.60 14.14
C LYS A 114 1.06 -4.34 13.58
N TYR A 115 0.46 -3.20 13.89
CA TYR A 115 -0.84 -2.82 13.35
C TYR A 115 -0.82 -2.71 11.81
N ARG A 116 0.21 -2.09 11.22
CA ARG A 116 0.38 -2.04 9.77
C ARG A 116 0.53 -3.43 9.14
N GLN A 117 1.25 -4.34 9.80
CA GLN A 117 1.36 -5.73 9.37
C GLN A 117 -0.01 -6.42 9.33
N ILE A 118 -0.81 -6.26 10.38
CA ILE A 118 -2.17 -6.80 10.47
C ILE A 118 -3.04 -6.23 9.33
N CYS A 119 -3.06 -4.92 9.16
CA CYS A 119 -3.84 -4.28 8.10
C CYS A 119 -3.46 -4.80 6.71
N ARG A 120 -2.15 -4.95 6.44
CA ARG A 120 -1.67 -5.46 5.15
C ARG A 120 -2.04 -6.92 4.93
N PHE A 121 -1.97 -7.74 5.98
CA PHE A 121 -2.41 -9.13 5.92
C PHE A 121 -3.90 -9.23 5.58
N ILE A 122 -4.75 -8.42 6.23
CA ILE A 122 -6.19 -8.43 5.98
C ILE A 122 -6.52 -7.94 4.57
N GLU A 123 -5.83 -6.91 4.04
CA GLU A 123 -5.97 -6.48 2.64
C GLU A 123 -5.72 -7.65 1.67
N ILE A 124 -4.62 -8.37 1.84
CA ILE A 124 -4.25 -9.50 0.98
C ILE A 124 -5.27 -10.65 1.12
N ALA A 125 -5.64 -10.98 2.35
CA ALA A 125 -6.58 -12.09 2.61
C ALA A 125 -7.98 -11.78 2.07
N ASP A 126 -8.43 -10.54 2.17
CA ASP A 126 -9.71 -10.07 1.63
C ASP A 126 -9.74 -10.19 0.09
N ASP A 127 -8.66 -9.77 -0.58
CA ASP A 127 -8.53 -9.90 -2.03
C ASP A 127 -8.52 -11.38 -2.45
N LEU A 128 -7.76 -12.24 -1.76
CA LEU A 128 -7.73 -13.68 -2.05
C LEU A 128 -9.11 -14.35 -1.88
N ILE A 129 -9.89 -13.95 -0.86
CA ILE A 129 -11.24 -14.45 -0.66
C ILE A 129 -12.17 -14.00 -1.79
N LYS A 130 -12.08 -12.74 -2.20
CA LYS A 130 -12.89 -12.19 -3.31
C LYS A 130 -12.62 -12.88 -4.63
N ASP A 131 -11.35 -13.21 -4.87
CA ASP A 131 -10.89 -13.87 -6.11
C ASP A 131 -11.08 -15.41 -6.07
N SER A 132 -11.49 -15.96 -4.92
CA SER A 132 -11.68 -17.40 -4.75
C SER A 132 -13.11 -17.86 -5.10
N ASP A 133 -13.24 -19.15 -5.43
CA ASP A 133 -14.54 -19.82 -5.65
C ASP A 133 -15.26 -20.19 -4.33
N LEU A 134 -14.82 -19.64 -3.19
CA LEU A 134 -15.41 -19.92 -1.88
C LEU A 134 -16.84 -19.38 -1.80
N LYS A 135 -17.80 -20.26 -1.67
CA LYS A 135 -19.23 -19.89 -1.59
C LYS A 135 -19.49 -19.00 -0.37
N LYS A 136 -20.21 -17.90 -0.59
CA LYS A 136 -20.47 -16.90 0.45
C LYS A 136 -21.31 -17.43 1.61
N ASP A 137 -22.20 -18.38 1.33
CA ASP A 137 -23.18 -18.90 2.30
C ASP A 137 -22.65 -20.08 3.13
N GLU A 138 -21.51 -20.65 2.76
CA GLU A 138 -20.89 -21.75 3.50
C GLU A 138 -19.94 -21.24 4.58
N PRO A 139 -19.95 -21.86 5.79
CA PRO A 139 -18.98 -21.53 6.83
C PRO A 139 -17.56 -21.85 6.38
N LEU A 140 -16.62 -20.95 6.68
CA LEU A 140 -15.20 -21.18 6.42
C LEU A 140 -14.56 -21.94 7.58
N SER A 141 -13.75 -22.95 7.28
CA SER A 141 -12.87 -23.60 8.24
C SER A 141 -11.43 -23.18 7.97
N ILE A 142 -10.79 -22.56 8.95
CA ILE A 142 -9.47 -21.95 8.80
C ILE A 142 -8.56 -22.48 9.90
N ILE A 143 -7.33 -22.84 9.52
CA ILE A 143 -6.28 -23.24 10.45
C ILE A 143 -5.09 -22.30 10.25
N ASP A 144 -4.68 -21.64 11.34
CA ASP A 144 -3.49 -20.78 11.39
C ASP A 144 -2.36 -21.58 12.05
N ILE A 145 -1.37 -22.00 11.26
CA ILE A 145 -0.23 -22.78 11.74
C ILE A 145 0.92 -21.84 12.08
N GLY A 146 1.40 -21.90 13.34
CA GLY A 146 2.36 -20.95 13.86
C GLY A 146 1.71 -19.63 14.28
N SER A 147 0.52 -19.71 14.86
CA SER A 147 -0.30 -18.55 15.20
C SER A 147 0.34 -17.59 16.22
N GLY A 148 1.32 -18.04 17.01
CA GLY A 148 1.98 -17.26 18.05
C GLY A 148 0.96 -16.66 19.02
N LYS A 149 1.01 -15.34 19.22
CA LYS A 149 0.01 -14.62 20.04
C LYS A 149 -1.35 -14.42 19.39
N GLY A 150 -1.58 -15.00 18.23
CA GLY A 150 -2.88 -14.91 17.51
C GLY A 150 -3.17 -13.56 16.86
N TYR A 151 -2.18 -12.68 16.66
CA TYR A 151 -2.44 -11.35 16.07
C TYR A 151 -3.17 -11.40 14.73
N LEU A 152 -2.76 -12.30 13.84
CA LEU A 152 -3.35 -12.46 12.52
C LEU A 152 -4.63 -13.30 12.59
N THR A 153 -4.64 -14.33 13.43
CA THR A 153 -5.79 -15.20 13.69
C THR A 153 -7.02 -14.37 14.11
N PHE A 154 -6.88 -13.57 15.17
CA PHE A 154 -7.97 -12.73 15.67
C PHE A 154 -8.39 -11.65 14.68
N ALA A 155 -7.44 -11.04 13.98
CA ALA A 155 -7.73 -10.03 12.96
C ALA A 155 -8.54 -10.62 11.81
N PHE A 156 -8.18 -11.81 11.35
CA PHE A 156 -8.87 -12.46 10.25
C PHE A 156 -10.26 -12.99 10.66
N TYR A 157 -10.37 -13.54 11.86
CA TYR A 157 -11.66 -13.92 12.42
C TYR A 157 -12.61 -12.72 12.50
N ASP A 158 -12.18 -11.60 13.06
CA ASP A 158 -12.99 -10.38 13.16
C ASP A 158 -13.35 -9.82 11.79
N HIS A 159 -12.44 -9.81 10.83
CA HIS A 159 -12.70 -9.36 9.46
C HIS A 159 -13.77 -10.24 8.79
N LEU A 160 -13.68 -11.56 8.91
CA LEU A 160 -14.65 -12.47 8.33
C LEU A 160 -16.03 -12.34 8.97
N THR A 161 -16.08 -12.32 10.30
CA THR A 161 -17.36 -12.37 11.04
C THR A 161 -18.03 -11.00 11.11
N THR A 162 -17.28 -9.97 11.49
CA THR A 162 -17.82 -8.61 11.68
C THR A 162 -17.74 -7.78 10.41
N GLY A 163 -16.66 -7.92 9.65
CA GLY A 163 -16.45 -7.15 8.40
C GLY A 163 -17.28 -7.69 7.24
N LEU A 164 -17.20 -8.99 6.98
CA LEU A 164 -17.86 -9.64 5.84
C LEU A 164 -19.15 -10.37 6.19
N GLY A 165 -19.53 -10.46 7.49
CA GLY A 165 -20.72 -11.18 7.95
C GLY A 165 -20.69 -12.69 7.69
N ARG A 166 -19.49 -13.29 7.47
CA ARG A 166 -19.34 -14.71 7.16
C ARG A 166 -19.18 -15.54 8.44
N ARG A 167 -19.85 -16.68 8.48
CA ARG A 167 -19.61 -17.68 9.53
C ARG A 167 -18.26 -18.34 9.29
N CYS A 168 -17.45 -18.47 10.33
CA CYS A 168 -16.19 -19.22 10.23
C CYS A 168 -15.84 -19.92 11.54
N HIS A 169 -15.14 -21.04 11.39
CA HIS A 169 -14.44 -21.75 12.46
C HIS A 169 -12.95 -21.53 12.26
N MET A 170 -12.28 -21.05 13.29
CA MET A 170 -10.86 -20.74 13.20
C MET A 170 -10.12 -21.41 14.34
N ALA A 171 -9.04 -22.14 14.01
CA ALA A 171 -8.13 -22.75 14.96
C ALA A 171 -6.71 -22.24 14.75
N GLY A 172 -6.07 -21.75 15.80
CA GLY A 172 -4.65 -21.41 15.82
C GLY A 172 -3.84 -22.56 16.44
N ILE A 173 -2.76 -22.94 15.78
CA ILE A 173 -1.83 -23.97 16.26
C ILE A 173 -0.49 -23.30 16.49
N GLU A 174 0.02 -23.38 17.73
CA GLU A 174 1.36 -22.89 18.10
C GLU A 174 2.13 -24.02 18.75
N MET A 175 3.36 -24.22 18.31
CA MET A 175 4.23 -25.29 18.82
C MET A 175 4.99 -24.88 20.10
N ARG A 176 5.19 -23.59 20.31
CA ARG A 176 5.85 -23.05 21.50
C ARG A 176 4.80 -22.81 22.57
N GLY A 177 4.85 -23.60 23.65
CA GLY A 177 4.12 -23.27 24.88
C GLY A 177 4.68 -21.97 25.49
N GLU A 178 3.81 -21.08 25.97
CA GLU A 178 4.21 -19.95 26.81
C GLU A 178 4.57 -20.43 28.22
#